data_50c28645e769e9ad326ab6979dbccf08
#
_entry.id   50c28645e769e9ad326ab6979dbccf08
#
_cell.length_a   1.000
_cell.length_b   1.000
_cell.length_c   1.000
_cell.angle_alpha   90.00
_cell.angle_beta   90.00
_cell.angle_gamma   90.00
#
_symmetry.space_group_name_H-M   'P 1'
#
loop_
_entity.id
_entity.type
_entity.pdbx_description
1 polymer ?
#
loop_
_entity_poly.entity_id
_entity_poly.type
_entity_poly.pdbx_seq_one_letter_code
_entity_poly.pdbx_strand_id
1 'polypeptide(L)'
;MRKLLLMIAFVMATVCANAQIMRVDELEKYAKEKYSDKWTEAAANISKSIELDKNNAMTFVQVISCDGQSAEQLHVNLNYWFTATFNDANSVIKLNDKESGVIIASGYMADIAGHAGGTNSYNVSIKPVIRVDIKEGKIRVTYSIDHYDVTVLAGGGIMGALAGSIPTRIEEKWVLDKCYPFTEKDVHHAKKTSSKALVMSYAYSNVLLDKIEEAAKHGLVGNENDNW
;
A
#
# COMPACT_ATOMS: atom_id res chain seq x y z
N MET A 1 -14.58 -26.20 -28.61
CA MET A 1 -13.33 -26.24 -27.84
C MET A 1 -12.64 -24.89 -27.74
N ARG A 2 -12.42 -24.14 -28.82
CA ARG A 2 -11.74 -22.80 -28.78
C ARG A 2 -12.44 -21.73 -27.92
N LYS A 3 -13.80 -21.71 -27.91
CA LYS A 3 -14.61 -20.79 -27.10
C LYS A 3 -14.61 -21.13 -25.59
N LEU A 4 -14.47 -22.43 -25.26
CA LEU A 4 -14.38 -22.90 -23.87
C LEU A 4 -13.01 -22.56 -23.27
N LEU A 5 -11.93 -22.67 -24.06
CA LEU A 5 -10.58 -22.24 -23.64
C LEU A 5 -10.48 -20.74 -23.39
N LEU A 6 -11.16 -19.91 -24.19
CA LEU A 6 -11.22 -18.45 -23.99
C LEU A 6 -12.02 -18.07 -22.72
N MET A 7 -13.10 -18.81 -22.40
CA MET A 7 -13.85 -18.61 -21.14
C MET A 7 -13.02 -19.00 -19.92
N ILE A 8 -12.28 -20.10 -19.98
CA ILE A 8 -11.41 -20.55 -18.88
C ILE A 8 -10.25 -19.53 -18.67
N ALA A 9 -9.66 -18.99 -19.74
CA ALA A 9 -8.64 -17.95 -19.66
C ALA A 9 -9.17 -16.64 -19.09
N PHE A 10 -10.42 -16.26 -19.38
CA PHE A 10 -11.06 -15.07 -18.82
C PHE A 10 -11.41 -15.23 -17.33
N VAL A 11 -11.84 -16.43 -16.91
CA VAL A 11 -12.12 -16.73 -15.49
C VAL A 11 -10.84 -16.80 -14.68
N MET A 12 -9.71 -17.32 -15.24
CA MET A 12 -8.42 -17.30 -14.53
C MET A 12 -7.83 -15.88 -14.39
N ALA A 13 -8.10 -14.99 -15.34
CA ALA A 13 -7.63 -13.59 -15.25
C ALA A 13 -8.34 -12.78 -14.15
N THR A 14 -9.55 -13.20 -13.72
CA THR A 14 -10.29 -12.52 -12.64
C THR A 14 -9.93 -12.98 -11.23
N VAL A 15 -9.21 -14.09 -11.07
CA VAL A 15 -8.83 -14.63 -9.76
C VAL A 15 -7.55 -13.99 -9.21
N CYS A 16 -6.74 -13.31 -10.03
CA CYS A 16 -5.51 -12.65 -9.59
C CYS A 16 -5.69 -11.23 -9.01
N ALA A 17 -6.94 -10.73 -8.91
CA ALA A 17 -7.20 -9.32 -8.59
C ALA A 17 -7.45 -9.00 -7.10
N ASN A 18 -7.44 -10.00 -6.20
CA ASN A 18 -7.93 -9.80 -4.82
C ASN A 18 -6.85 -9.85 -3.72
N ALA A 19 -5.60 -9.52 -4.05
CA ALA A 19 -4.52 -9.46 -3.05
C ALA A 19 -4.30 -8.04 -2.48
N GLN A 20 -5.22 -7.11 -2.70
CA GLN A 20 -5.12 -5.73 -2.24
C GLN A 20 -6.28 -5.41 -1.28
N ILE A 21 -5.97 -4.75 -0.17
CA ILE A 21 -6.95 -4.28 0.82
C ILE A 21 -8.03 -3.41 0.18
N MET A 22 -7.66 -2.67 -0.85
CA MET A 22 -8.51 -1.80 -1.66
C MET A 22 -7.92 -1.71 -3.07
N ARG A 23 -8.75 -1.64 -4.09
CA ARG A 23 -8.31 -1.42 -5.46
C ARG A 23 -7.73 -0.01 -5.61
N VAL A 24 -6.77 0.18 -6.51
CA VAL A 24 -6.11 1.48 -6.71
C VAL A 24 -7.10 2.56 -7.14
N ASP A 25 -8.07 2.25 -7.98
CA ASP A 25 -9.11 3.18 -8.42
C ASP A 25 -10.06 3.60 -7.28
N GLU A 26 -10.40 2.68 -6.39
CA GLU A 26 -11.19 2.96 -5.18
C GLU A 26 -10.39 3.83 -4.19
N LEU A 27 -9.11 3.51 -4.00
CA LEU A 27 -8.22 4.30 -3.17
C LEU A 27 -8.03 5.72 -3.73
N GLU A 28 -7.89 5.85 -5.05
CA GLU A 28 -7.78 7.15 -5.71
C GLU A 28 -9.04 8.00 -5.50
N LYS A 29 -10.22 7.38 -5.61
CA LYS A 29 -11.49 8.04 -5.32
C LYS A 29 -11.55 8.51 -3.88
N TYR A 30 -11.26 7.64 -2.92
CA TYR A 30 -11.19 7.98 -1.49
C TYR A 30 -10.21 9.12 -1.23
N ALA A 31 -9.01 9.06 -1.83
CA ALA A 31 -7.98 10.08 -1.66
C ALA A 31 -8.42 11.44 -2.19
N LYS A 32 -9.08 11.49 -3.36
CA LYS A 32 -9.62 12.72 -3.94
C LYS A 32 -10.73 13.32 -3.08
N GLU A 33 -11.65 12.51 -2.60
CA GLU A 33 -12.75 12.96 -1.74
C GLU A 33 -12.25 13.50 -0.39
N LYS A 34 -11.24 12.85 0.21
CA LYS A 34 -10.75 13.21 1.54
C LYS A 34 -9.72 14.33 1.53
N TYR A 35 -8.85 14.41 0.51
CA TYR A 35 -7.69 15.32 0.51
C TYR A 35 -7.70 16.34 -0.62
N SER A 36 -8.33 16.12 -1.73
CA SER A 36 -8.45 16.93 -2.94
C SER A 36 -7.91 16.21 -4.19
N ASP A 37 -8.42 16.56 -5.34
CA ASP A 37 -7.92 16.14 -6.66
C ASP A 37 -6.68 16.92 -7.12
N LYS A 38 -6.36 18.02 -6.43
CA LYS A 38 -5.16 18.82 -6.66
C LYS A 38 -3.96 18.24 -5.92
N TRP A 39 -3.39 17.20 -6.48
CA TRP A 39 -2.36 16.37 -5.83
C TRP A 39 -1.23 17.17 -5.19
N THR A 40 -0.74 18.23 -5.84
CA THR A 40 0.38 19.04 -5.33
C THR A 40 0.00 19.83 -4.07
N GLU A 41 -1.22 20.40 -4.04
CA GLU A 41 -1.74 21.11 -2.87
C GLU A 41 -2.03 20.12 -1.72
N ALA A 42 -2.67 18.98 -2.05
CA ALA A 42 -2.95 17.94 -1.07
C ALA A 42 -1.66 17.40 -0.43
N ALA A 43 -0.63 17.10 -1.23
CA ALA A 43 0.67 16.65 -0.75
C ALA A 43 1.34 17.69 0.15
N ALA A 44 1.33 18.97 -0.23
CA ALA A 44 1.88 20.05 0.57
C ALA A 44 1.14 20.24 1.90
N ASN A 45 -0.16 19.95 1.96
CA ASN A 45 -0.94 20.02 3.20
C ASN A 45 -0.67 18.81 4.09
N ILE A 46 -0.65 17.61 3.53
CA ILE A 46 -0.37 16.36 4.26
C ILE A 46 1.04 16.40 4.86
N SER A 47 2.04 16.88 4.13
CA SER A 47 3.43 16.92 4.58
C SER A 47 3.66 17.81 5.81
N LYS A 48 2.76 18.76 6.10
CA LYS A 48 2.84 19.58 7.32
C LYS A 48 2.65 18.76 8.62
N SER A 49 2.00 17.60 8.50
CA SER A 49 1.72 16.68 9.61
C SER A 49 2.58 15.41 9.58
N ILE A 50 3.50 15.31 8.63
CA ILE A 50 4.38 14.15 8.47
C ILE A 50 5.82 14.61 8.61
N GLU A 51 6.54 13.98 9.55
CA GLU A 51 8.00 14.06 9.62
C GLU A 51 8.59 12.72 9.17
N LEU A 52 9.62 12.79 8.32
CA LEU A 52 10.38 11.59 8.00
C LEU A 52 11.23 11.20 9.21
N ASP A 53 11.29 9.91 9.50
CA ASP A 53 12.12 9.41 10.59
C ASP A 53 13.64 9.49 10.23
N LYS A 54 14.50 9.05 11.17
CA LYS A 54 15.97 9.05 10.98
C LYS A 54 16.45 8.21 9.78
N ASN A 55 15.59 7.36 9.22
CA ASN A 55 15.87 6.55 8.05
C ASN A 55 15.22 7.14 6.79
N ASN A 56 14.73 8.37 6.85
CA ASN A 56 13.95 9.04 5.81
C ASN A 56 12.66 8.30 5.44
N ALA A 57 12.12 7.50 6.35
CA ALA A 57 10.85 6.81 6.16
C ALA A 57 9.68 7.61 6.71
N MET A 58 8.56 7.56 6.00
CA MET A 58 7.25 8.00 6.46
C MET A 58 6.69 6.91 7.37
N THR A 59 6.57 7.20 8.67
CA THR A 59 6.15 6.21 9.68
C THR A 59 4.94 6.70 10.44
N PHE A 60 3.91 5.85 10.54
CA PHE A 60 2.72 6.07 11.35
C PHE A 60 2.63 5.02 12.45
N VAL A 61 2.27 5.47 13.65
CA VAL A 61 2.09 4.59 14.81
C VAL A 61 0.72 4.84 15.41
N GLN A 62 -0.06 3.78 15.56
CA GLN A 62 -1.38 3.82 16.22
C GLN A 62 -1.44 2.76 17.33
N VAL A 63 -1.90 3.15 18.51
CA VAL A 63 -2.25 2.24 19.59
C VAL A 63 -3.75 2.08 19.62
N ILE A 64 -4.23 0.84 19.54
CA ILE A 64 -5.63 0.48 19.47
C ILE A 64 -6.00 -0.29 20.72
N SER A 65 -6.99 0.19 21.48
CA SER A 65 -7.57 -0.56 22.60
C SER A 65 -8.49 -1.65 22.07
N CYS A 66 -8.35 -2.84 22.64
CA CYS A 66 -9.14 -4.04 22.34
C CYS A 66 -9.60 -4.67 23.65
N ASP A 67 -10.33 -3.89 24.46
CA ASP A 67 -10.70 -4.24 25.82
C ASP A 67 -11.40 -5.62 25.89
N GLY A 68 -11.01 -6.43 26.84
CA GLY A 68 -11.55 -7.78 27.06
C GLY A 68 -10.98 -8.87 26.13
N GLN A 69 -10.09 -8.53 25.20
CA GLN A 69 -9.43 -9.54 24.35
C GLN A 69 -8.04 -9.89 24.88
N SER A 70 -7.75 -11.19 24.93
CA SER A 70 -6.42 -11.69 25.30
C SER A 70 -5.41 -11.43 24.18
N ALA A 71 -4.13 -11.38 24.52
CA ALA A 71 -3.06 -11.28 23.54
C ALA A 71 -3.09 -12.44 22.53
N GLU A 72 -3.47 -13.64 22.99
CA GLU A 72 -3.62 -14.82 22.13
C GLU A 72 -4.76 -14.65 21.13
N GLN A 73 -5.93 -14.16 21.56
CA GLN A 73 -7.08 -13.91 20.68
C GLN A 73 -6.73 -12.86 19.64
N LEU A 74 -6.12 -11.75 20.05
CA LEU A 74 -5.65 -10.69 19.13
C LEU A 74 -4.66 -11.23 18.10
N HIS A 75 -3.72 -12.08 18.54
CA HIS A 75 -2.77 -12.70 17.64
C HIS A 75 -3.43 -13.61 16.59
N VAL A 76 -4.43 -14.41 16.99
CA VAL A 76 -5.21 -15.26 16.07
C VAL A 76 -6.00 -14.41 15.08
N ASN A 77 -6.75 -13.40 15.57
CA ASN A 77 -7.56 -12.52 14.73
C ASN A 77 -6.71 -11.82 13.66
N LEU A 78 -5.57 -11.28 14.05
CA LEU A 78 -4.66 -10.56 13.14
C LEU A 78 -4.00 -11.50 12.13
N ASN A 79 -3.54 -12.68 12.54
CA ASN A 79 -3.00 -13.68 11.62
C ASN A 79 -4.03 -14.09 10.58
N TYR A 80 -5.26 -14.34 11.03
CA TYR A 80 -6.34 -14.69 10.13
C TYR A 80 -6.65 -13.54 9.16
N TRP A 81 -6.69 -12.30 9.67
CA TRP A 81 -6.92 -11.13 8.83
C TRP A 81 -5.82 -10.96 7.76
N PHE A 82 -4.54 -11.06 8.13
CA PHE A 82 -3.44 -10.99 7.17
C PHE A 82 -3.54 -12.11 6.12
N THR A 83 -3.89 -13.32 6.54
CA THR A 83 -4.03 -14.49 5.65
C THR A 83 -5.21 -14.33 4.69
N ALA A 84 -6.34 -13.85 5.16
CA ALA A 84 -7.55 -13.68 4.35
C ALA A 84 -7.47 -12.46 3.41
N THR A 85 -6.80 -11.40 3.87
CA THR A 85 -6.70 -10.13 3.12
C THR A 85 -5.67 -10.21 2.01
N PHE A 86 -4.57 -10.93 2.23
CA PHE A 86 -3.49 -11.07 1.26
C PHE A 86 -3.45 -12.52 0.74
N ASN A 87 -3.72 -12.73 -0.55
CA ASN A 87 -3.85 -14.06 -1.17
C ASN A 87 -2.64 -14.99 -0.98
N ASP A 88 -1.48 -14.46 -0.58
CA ASP A 88 -0.28 -15.24 -0.24
C ASP A 88 0.29 -14.76 1.08
N ALA A 89 -0.26 -15.31 2.17
CA ALA A 89 0.20 -15.00 3.52
C ALA A 89 1.69 -15.29 3.74
N ASN A 90 2.24 -16.32 3.07
CA ASN A 90 3.65 -16.68 3.20
C ASN A 90 4.56 -15.63 2.55
N SER A 91 4.11 -14.96 1.50
CA SER A 91 4.87 -13.87 0.88
C SER A 91 4.73 -12.55 1.64
N VAL A 92 3.63 -12.34 2.34
CA VAL A 92 3.31 -11.09 3.05
C VAL A 92 3.83 -11.10 4.48
N ILE A 93 3.57 -12.14 5.27
CA ILE A 93 4.04 -12.24 6.66
C ILE A 93 5.53 -12.58 6.67
N LYS A 94 6.35 -11.68 7.21
CA LYS A 94 7.81 -11.81 7.29
C LYS A 94 8.28 -12.32 8.64
N LEU A 95 7.52 -12.02 9.68
CA LEU A 95 7.74 -12.52 11.04
C LEU A 95 6.37 -12.76 11.70
N ASN A 96 6.22 -13.88 12.37
CA ASN A 96 5.06 -14.23 13.16
C ASN A 96 5.53 -14.88 14.44
N ASP A 97 5.72 -14.09 15.49
CA ASP A 97 6.22 -14.52 16.77
C ASP A 97 5.13 -14.35 17.84
N LYS A 98 4.49 -15.47 18.17
CA LYS A 98 3.42 -15.52 19.17
C LYS A 98 3.94 -15.23 20.57
N GLU A 99 5.15 -15.70 20.91
CA GLU A 99 5.72 -15.56 22.26
C GLU A 99 6.06 -14.09 22.55
N SER A 100 6.67 -13.42 21.58
CA SER A 100 6.97 -11.99 21.67
C SER A 100 5.78 -11.10 21.38
N GLY A 101 4.66 -11.65 20.89
CA GLY A 101 3.47 -10.91 20.50
C GLY A 101 3.73 -9.95 19.32
N VAL A 102 4.49 -10.40 18.32
CA VAL A 102 4.87 -9.55 17.17
C VAL A 102 4.52 -10.21 15.85
N ILE A 103 3.83 -9.44 14.99
CA ILE A 103 3.64 -9.80 13.58
C ILE A 103 4.29 -8.69 12.73
N ILE A 104 5.12 -9.07 11.75
CA ILE A 104 5.64 -8.15 10.73
C ILE A 104 5.20 -8.65 9.37
N ALA A 105 4.54 -7.77 8.63
CA ALA A 105 4.08 -8.03 7.28
C ALA A 105 4.64 -6.98 6.31
N SER A 106 4.75 -7.33 5.04
CA SER A 106 5.10 -6.40 3.96
C SER A 106 4.02 -6.44 2.91
N GLY A 107 3.27 -5.35 2.79
CA GLY A 107 2.30 -5.17 1.71
C GLY A 107 2.97 -4.84 0.38
N TYR A 108 2.16 -4.83 -0.68
CA TYR A 108 2.53 -4.29 -1.98
C TYR A 108 1.30 -3.66 -2.62
N MET A 109 1.44 -2.42 -3.10
CA MET A 109 0.40 -1.76 -3.87
C MET A 109 1.03 -1.16 -5.13
N ALA A 110 0.65 -1.74 -6.27
CA ALA A 110 1.15 -1.34 -7.57
C ALA A 110 0.45 -0.08 -8.09
N ASP A 111 1.16 0.69 -8.92
CA ASP A 111 0.62 1.72 -9.80
C ASP A 111 -0.21 2.81 -9.08
N ILE A 112 0.19 3.18 -7.85
CA ILE A 112 -0.49 4.23 -7.06
C ILE A 112 -0.36 5.61 -7.69
N ALA A 113 0.67 5.83 -8.49
CA ALA A 113 0.90 7.03 -9.27
C ALA A 113 1.68 6.70 -10.54
N GLY A 114 1.66 7.61 -11.52
CA GLY A 114 2.43 7.42 -12.73
C GLY A 114 2.20 8.57 -13.70
N HIS A 115 3.04 8.63 -14.73
CA HIS A 115 2.87 9.53 -15.86
C HIS A 115 3.62 9.03 -17.08
N ALA A 116 3.17 9.45 -18.27
CA ALA A 116 3.93 9.33 -19.50
C ALA A 116 4.60 10.69 -19.79
N GLY A 117 5.93 10.71 -19.74
CA GLY A 117 6.74 11.87 -20.13
C GLY A 117 6.99 11.91 -21.64
N GLY A 118 7.88 12.79 -22.07
CA GLY A 118 8.26 12.90 -23.49
C GLY A 118 8.88 11.61 -24.04
N THR A 119 9.90 11.09 -23.36
CA THR A 119 10.64 9.87 -23.78
C THR A 119 10.31 8.65 -22.94
N ASN A 120 10.03 8.81 -21.64
CA ASN A 120 9.84 7.70 -20.70
C ASN A 120 8.44 7.72 -20.11
N SER A 121 7.95 6.56 -19.64
CA SER A 121 6.80 6.49 -18.73
C SER A 121 7.23 5.90 -17.39
N TYR A 122 6.50 6.26 -16.34
CA TYR A 122 6.83 5.96 -14.96
C TYR A 122 5.60 5.40 -14.25
N ASN A 123 5.77 4.27 -13.58
CA ASN A 123 4.77 3.69 -12.68
C ASN A 123 5.36 3.59 -11.29
N VAL A 124 4.65 4.13 -10.31
CA VAL A 124 5.08 4.21 -8.91
C VAL A 124 4.26 3.24 -8.08
N SER A 125 4.94 2.41 -7.32
CA SER A 125 4.37 1.43 -6.40
C SER A 125 4.93 1.62 -5.00
N ILE A 126 4.27 1.06 -3.98
CA ILE A 126 4.75 1.06 -2.60
C ILE A 126 4.82 -0.34 -2.02
N LYS A 127 5.74 -0.52 -1.10
CA LYS A 127 5.95 -1.75 -0.35
C LYS A 127 6.03 -1.46 1.16
N PRO A 128 4.89 -1.12 1.79
CA PRO A 128 4.89 -0.78 3.20
C PRO A 128 5.32 -1.97 4.06
N VAL A 129 6.02 -1.65 5.15
CA VAL A 129 6.25 -2.56 6.27
C VAL A 129 5.21 -2.25 7.34
N ILE A 130 4.50 -3.30 7.77
CA ILE A 130 3.46 -3.24 8.80
C ILE A 130 3.95 -4.09 9.96
N ARG A 131 4.18 -3.47 11.11
CA ARG A 131 4.51 -4.17 12.36
C ARG A 131 3.35 -4.03 13.32
N VAL A 132 2.91 -5.15 13.88
CA VAL A 132 1.91 -5.16 14.95
C VAL A 132 2.56 -5.76 16.19
N ASP A 133 2.62 -4.95 17.26
CA ASP A 133 3.00 -5.40 18.60
C ASP A 133 1.71 -5.64 19.40
N ILE A 134 1.56 -6.83 19.97
CA ILE A 134 0.33 -7.32 20.61
C ILE A 134 0.58 -7.46 22.11
N LYS A 135 -0.37 -6.94 22.90
CA LYS A 135 -0.43 -7.12 24.36
C LYS A 135 -1.86 -7.38 24.77
N GLU A 136 -2.03 -7.82 26.01
CA GLU A 136 -3.36 -7.98 26.62
C GLU A 136 -4.16 -6.69 26.48
N GLY A 137 -5.35 -6.77 25.88
CA GLY A 137 -6.31 -5.67 25.71
C GLY A 137 -5.88 -4.58 24.73
N LYS A 138 -4.78 -4.70 23.97
CA LYS A 138 -4.34 -3.66 23.01
C LYS A 138 -3.32 -4.14 22.00
N ILE A 139 -3.28 -3.44 20.89
CA ILE A 139 -2.23 -3.58 19.88
C ILE A 139 -1.60 -2.22 19.58
N ARG A 140 -0.35 -2.25 19.09
CA ARG A 140 0.30 -1.10 18.48
C ARG A 140 0.67 -1.46 17.05
N VAL A 141 0.13 -0.70 16.11
CA VAL A 141 0.43 -0.86 14.68
C VAL A 141 1.43 0.22 14.26
N THR A 142 2.52 -0.19 13.63
CA THR A 142 3.48 0.69 12.99
C THR A 142 3.46 0.40 11.50
N TYR A 143 3.15 1.42 10.70
CA TYR A 143 3.18 1.38 9.24
C TYR A 143 4.31 2.27 8.75
N SER A 144 5.16 1.78 7.85
CA SER A 144 6.32 2.52 7.38
C SER A 144 6.58 2.31 5.88
N ILE A 145 6.93 3.39 5.20
CA ILE A 145 7.43 3.41 3.81
C ILE A 145 8.70 4.25 3.79
N ASP A 146 9.80 3.71 3.25
CA ASP A 146 11.10 4.37 3.13
C ASP A 146 11.40 4.87 1.71
N HIS A 147 10.78 4.27 0.69
CA HIS A 147 10.95 4.66 -0.71
C HIS A 147 9.72 4.26 -1.54
N TYR A 148 9.64 4.83 -2.74
CA TYR A 148 8.77 4.34 -3.80
C TYR A 148 9.54 3.38 -4.70
N ASP A 149 8.93 2.23 -5.04
CA ASP A 149 9.40 1.37 -6.12
C ASP A 149 8.87 1.93 -7.45
N VAL A 150 9.77 2.27 -8.38
CA VAL A 150 9.40 2.91 -9.63
C VAL A 150 9.86 2.09 -10.82
N THR A 151 8.90 1.68 -11.65
CA THR A 151 9.17 1.09 -12.95
C THR A 151 9.23 2.21 -13.99
N VAL A 152 10.38 2.37 -14.62
CA VAL A 152 10.59 3.29 -15.73
C VAL A 152 10.60 2.48 -17.03
N LEU A 153 9.73 2.86 -17.97
CA LEU A 153 9.78 2.34 -19.34
C LEU A 153 10.52 3.39 -20.21
N ALA A 154 11.80 3.20 -20.37
CA ALA A 154 12.65 4.04 -21.22
C ALA A 154 12.27 3.84 -22.68
N GLY A 155 11.93 4.91 -23.40
CA GLY A 155 11.33 4.84 -24.72
C GLY A 155 9.80 4.59 -24.72
N GLY A 156 9.19 4.43 -23.55
CA GLY A 156 7.73 4.20 -23.37
C GLY A 156 6.92 5.49 -23.26
N GLY A 157 7.52 6.66 -23.40
CA GLY A 157 6.83 7.93 -23.42
C GLY A 157 6.17 8.23 -24.75
N ILE A 158 5.50 9.38 -24.84
CA ILE A 158 4.72 9.79 -26.02
C ILE A 158 5.58 9.80 -27.29
N MET A 159 6.79 10.38 -27.24
CA MET A 159 7.71 10.45 -28.38
C MET A 159 8.27 9.08 -28.76
N GLY A 160 8.55 8.22 -27.77
CA GLY A 160 9.00 6.86 -28.02
C GLY A 160 7.93 6.02 -28.70
N ALA A 161 6.67 6.13 -28.25
CA ALA A 161 5.54 5.47 -28.88
C ALA A 161 5.34 5.92 -30.34
N LEU A 162 5.45 7.23 -30.62
CA LEU A 162 5.37 7.79 -31.98
C LEU A 162 6.52 7.34 -32.87
N ALA A 163 7.71 7.14 -32.29
CA ALA A 163 8.90 6.67 -33.01
C ALA A 163 8.94 5.14 -33.19
N GLY A 164 7.93 4.40 -32.69
CA GLY A 164 7.94 2.93 -32.72
C GLY A 164 9.04 2.28 -31.88
N SER A 165 9.52 2.97 -30.85
CA SER A 165 10.56 2.46 -29.96
C SER A 165 10.06 1.25 -29.16
N ILE A 166 10.92 0.26 -28.95
CA ILE A 166 10.66 -0.84 -27.99
C ILE A 166 11.11 -0.36 -26.62
N PRO A 167 10.17 -0.20 -25.64
CA PRO A 167 10.54 0.29 -24.31
C PRO A 167 11.47 -0.68 -23.58
N THR A 168 12.45 -0.12 -22.89
CA THR A 168 13.30 -0.87 -21.95
C THR A 168 12.81 -0.62 -20.52
N ARG A 169 12.60 -1.70 -19.76
CA ARG A 169 12.17 -1.62 -18.35
C ARG A 169 13.39 -1.42 -17.46
N ILE A 170 13.31 -0.41 -16.59
CA ILE A 170 14.30 -0.08 -15.58
C ILE A 170 13.57 0.03 -14.25
N GLU A 171 14.14 -0.53 -13.17
CA GLU A 171 13.62 -0.42 -11.82
C GLU A 171 14.45 0.60 -11.05
N GLU A 172 13.77 1.55 -10.43
CA GLU A 172 14.37 2.61 -9.61
C GLU A 172 13.74 2.63 -8.22
N LYS A 173 14.49 3.15 -7.24
CA LYS A 173 13.98 3.49 -5.92
C LYS A 173 14.04 4.99 -5.72
N TRP A 174 12.88 5.59 -5.49
CA TRP A 174 12.79 7.00 -5.16
C TRP A 174 12.66 7.15 -3.65
N VAL A 175 13.75 7.54 -2.98
CA VAL A 175 13.76 7.79 -1.53
C VAL A 175 12.95 9.04 -1.21
N LEU A 176 12.18 9.02 -0.11
CA LEU A 176 11.16 10.02 0.15
C LEU A 176 11.73 11.43 0.33
N ASP A 177 12.90 11.58 0.96
CA ASP A 177 13.56 12.86 1.18
C ASP A 177 14.01 13.57 -0.11
N LYS A 178 14.04 12.86 -1.23
CA LYS A 178 14.35 13.39 -2.57
C LYS A 178 13.13 13.68 -3.42
N CYS A 179 11.94 13.33 -2.93
CA CYS A 179 10.66 13.54 -3.59
C CYS A 179 9.95 14.78 -3.03
N TYR A 180 9.21 15.48 -3.88
CA TYR A 180 8.27 16.50 -3.41
C TYR A 180 7.16 15.84 -2.57
N PRO A 181 6.71 16.42 -1.44
CA PRO A 181 7.02 17.75 -0.90
C PRO A 181 8.14 17.78 0.15
N PHE A 182 8.84 16.71 0.43
CA PHE A 182 9.92 16.68 1.41
C PHE A 182 11.15 17.47 0.94
N THR A 183 11.25 17.73 -0.34
CA THR A 183 12.19 18.69 -0.95
C THR A 183 11.43 19.62 -1.91
N GLU A 184 11.81 20.88 -2.00
CA GLU A 184 11.19 21.83 -2.94
C GLU A 184 11.46 21.45 -4.40
N LYS A 185 12.66 20.94 -4.67
CA LYS A 185 13.07 20.47 -6.00
C LYS A 185 13.13 18.95 -5.98
N ASP A 186 12.07 18.34 -6.52
CA ASP A 186 12.03 16.90 -6.77
C ASP A 186 13.17 16.51 -7.73
N VAL A 187 14.08 15.63 -7.28
CA VAL A 187 15.25 15.25 -8.07
C VAL A 187 14.90 14.38 -9.29
N HIS A 188 13.71 13.78 -9.29
CA HIS A 188 13.21 12.96 -10.38
C HIS A 188 12.42 13.78 -11.42
N HIS A 189 12.34 15.11 -11.22
CA HIS A 189 11.55 16.03 -12.07
C HIS A 189 10.08 15.64 -12.23
N ALA A 190 9.54 14.94 -11.24
CA ALA A 190 8.23 14.30 -11.25
C ALA A 190 7.29 14.84 -10.15
N LYS A 191 7.36 16.14 -9.82
CA LYS A 191 6.64 16.78 -8.71
C LYS A 191 5.16 16.35 -8.61
N LYS A 192 4.43 16.30 -9.71
CA LYS A 192 3.02 15.89 -9.73
C LYS A 192 2.86 14.41 -9.40
N THR A 193 3.76 13.56 -9.89
CA THR A 193 3.75 12.11 -9.64
C THR A 193 4.11 11.79 -8.20
N SER A 194 5.18 12.41 -7.68
CA SER A 194 5.58 12.30 -6.27
C SER A 194 4.47 12.80 -5.34
N SER A 195 3.79 13.90 -5.70
CA SER A 195 2.64 14.41 -4.95
C SER A 195 1.50 13.39 -4.90
N LYS A 196 1.12 12.82 -6.05
CA LYS A 196 0.08 11.77 -6.09
C LYS A 196 0.54 10.54 -5.28
N ALA A 197 1.78 10.12 -5.43
CA ALA A 197 2.33 8.98 -4.68
C ALA A 197 2.24 9.19 -3.17
N LEU A 198 2.59 10.38 -2.66
CA LEU A 198 2.46 10.69 -1.24
C LEU A 198 1.00 10.64 -0.77
N VAL A 199 0.09 11.31 -1.48
CA VAL A 199 -1.34 11.36 -1.09
C VAL A 199 -1.94 9.96 -1.09
N MET A 200 -1.65 9.16 -2.12
CA MET A 200 -2.12 7.78 -2.23
C MET A 200 -1.53 6.88 -1.13
N SER A 201 -0.24 7.02 -0.81
CA SER A 201 0.41 6.29 0.29
C SER A 201 -0.19 6.64 1.64
N TYR A 202 -0.48 7.92 1.87
CA TYR A 202 -1.13 8.40 3.09
C TYR A 202 -2.57 7.92 3.20
N ALA A 203 -3.33 7.95 2.09
CA ALA A 203 -4.68 7.39 2.03
C ALA A 203 -4.68 5.90 2.35
N TYR A 204 -3.73 5.14 1.77
CA TYR A 204 -3.60 3.71 2.00
C TYR A 204 -3.27 3.38 3.45
N SER A 205 -2.38 4.16 4.10
CA SER A 205 -2.07 3.95 5.52
C SER A 205 -3.31 4.08 6.41
N ASN A 206 -4.16 5.07 6.16
CA ASN A 206 -5.40 5.25 6.93
C ASN A 206 -6.37 4.08 6.73
N VAL A 207 -6.62 3.69 5.47
CA VAL A 207 -7.50 2.55 5.17
C VAL A 207 -6.99 1.26 5.82
N LEU A 208 -5.67 1.04 5.76
CA LEU A 208 -5.05 -0.15 6.35
C LEU A 208 -5.18 -0.16 7.87
N LEU A 209 -4.90 0.97 8.52
CA LEU A 209 -5.01 1.10 9.98
C LEU A 209 -6.45 0.88 10.46
N ASP A 210 -7.44 1.46 9.76
CA ASP A 210 -8.87 1.25 10.04
C ASP A 210 -9.27 -0.24 9.91
N LYS A 211 -8.77 -0.92 8.88
CA LYS A 211 -9.04 -2.35 8.67
C LYS A 211 -8.36 -3.26 9.70
N ILE A 212 -7.15 -2.93 10.14
CA ILE A 212 -6.48 -3.65 11.23
C ILE A 212 -7.23 -3.44 12.55
N GLU A 213 -7.70 -2.21 12.82
CA GLU A 213 -8.51 -1.91 14.00
C GLU A 213 -9.81 -2.72 14.02
N GLU A 214 -10.54 -2.76 12.89
CA GLU A 214 -11.75 -3.55 12.71
C GLU A 214 -11.48 -5.05 12.99
N ALA A 215 -10.43 -5.60 12.38
CA ALA A 215 -10.05 -7.00 12.56
C ALA A 215 -9.62 -7.33 14.00
N ALA A 216 -8.90 -6.42 14.65
CA ALA A 216 -8.48 -6.60 16.04
C ALA A 216 -9.67 -6.59 17.00
N LYS A 217 -10.63 -5.67 16.82
CA LYS A 217 -11.77 -5.50 17.72
C LYS A 217 -12.88 -6.54 17.53
N HIS A 218 -13.14 -6.92 16.28
CA HIS A 218 -14.31 -7.73 15.93
C HIS A 218 -13.99 -9.11 15.35
N GLY A 219 -12.69 -9.40 15.13
CA GLY A 219 -12.31 -10.58 14.34
C GLY A 219 -12.69 -10.40 12.86
N LEU A 220 -12.81 -11.49 12.13
CA LEU A 220 -13.33 -11.44 10.77
C LEU A 220 -14.87 -11.43 10.81
N VAL A 221 -15.46 -10.44 10.15
CA VAL A 221 -16.90 -10.34 9.94
C VAL A 221 -17.36 -11.62 9.25
N GLY A 222 -18.25 -12.36 9.88
CA GLY A 222 -18.79 -13.63 9.38
C GLY A 222 -18.88 -14.75 10.44
N ASN A 223 -18.15 -14.64 11.56
CA ASN A 223 -18.21 -15.62 12.65
C ASN A 223 -19.18 -15.26 13.77
N GLU A 224 -19.90 -14.14 13.68
CA GLU A 224 -20.79 -13.66 14.74
C GLU A 224 -21.99 -14.59 15.01
N ASN A 225 -22.25 -15.58 14.14
CA ASN A 225 -23.37 -16.53 14.26
C ASN A 225 -22.94 -18.01 14.26
N ASP A 226 -21.68 -18.32 14.41
CA ASP A 226 -21.21 -19.70 14.45
C ASP A 226 -21.36 -20.27 15.90
N ASN A 227 -22.58 -20.62 16.23
CA ASN A 227 -22.90 -21.51 17.37
C ASN A 227 -22.73 -22.98 16.92
N TRP A 228 -21.53 -23.51 16.99
CA TRP A 228 -21.28 -24.94 16.77
C TRP A 228 -20.68 -25.61 18.01
#